data_8b2f0f302cdbb38f1783bff0b8dd7ab3
#
_entry.id   8b2f0f302cdbb38f1783bff0b8dd7ab3
#
_cell.length_a   1.000
_cell.length_b   1.000
_cell.length_c   1.000
_cell.angle_alpha   90.00
_cell.angle_beta   90.00
_cell.angle_gamma   90.00
#
_symmetry.space_group_name_H-M   'P 1'
#
loop_
_entity.id
_entity.type
_entity.pdbx_description
1 polymer ?
#
loop_
_entity_poly.entity_id
_entity_poly.type
_entity_poly.pdbx_seq_one_letter_code
_entity_poly.pdbx_strand_id
1 'polypeptide(L)'
;MNELLNNAAFQTYATCSAILAIKMLLTGTYTSVQRMRTKSFVNSEDAKAFQGNFGEQEHPVVAHALRIQRNDLENIPLFFVIGLIYVLDGASASASAAYCWTFTIARLLHWIVYLNHLQPWRAICYFVGYLSILGMAVQIILS
;
A
#
# COMPACT_ATOMS: atom_id res chain seq x y z
N MET A 1 4.72 26.99 9.04
CA MET A 1 3.76 25.85 9.16
C MET A 1 2.52 26.07 8.31
N ASN A 2 1.86 27.23 8.36
CA ASN A 2 0.68 27.51 7.53
C ASN A 2 0.96 27.52 6.01
N GLU A 3 2.14 27.93 5.58
CA GLU A 3 2.52 27.94 4.15
C GLU A 3 2.61 26.52 3.59
N LEU A 4 3.20 25.56 4.34
CA LEU A 4 3.27 24.17 3.92
C LEU A 4 1.87 23.55 3.80
N LEU A 5 1.01 23.79 4.78
CA LEU A 5 -0.36 23.26 4.78
C LEU A 5 -1.22 23.81 3.63
N ASN A 6 -0.92 25.01 3.16
CA ASN A 6 -1.58 25.63 2.00
C ASN A 6 -0.91 25.31 0.66
N ASN A 7 0.21 24.59 0.66
CA ASN A 7 0.89 24.19 -0.55
C ASN A 7 0.10 23.06 -1.26
N ALA A 8 -0.29 23.29 -2.51
CA ALA A 8 -1.10 22.35 -3.29
C ALA A 8 -0.40 20.99 -3.52
N ALA A 9 0.94 20.98 -3.64
CA ALA A 9 1.70 19.75 -3.74
C ALA A 9 1.61 18.91 -2.44
N PHE A 10 1.77 19.59 -1.29
CA PHE A 10 1.64 18.94 0.01
C PHE A 10 0.23 18.43 0.27
N GLN A 11 -0.81 19.19 -0.07
CA GLN A 11 -2.21 18.76 0.09
C GLN A 11 -2.50 17.52 -0.75
N THR A 12 -1.99 17.44 -1.98
CA THR A 12 -2.11 16.27 -2.84
C THR A 12 -1.43 15.05 -2.22
N TYR A 13 -0.17 15.21 -1.78
CA TYR A 13 0.57 14.16 -1.10
C TYR A 13 -0.16 13.67 0.16
N ALA A 14 -0.64 14.58 1.00
CA ALA A 14 -1.34 14.25 2.24
C ALA A 14 -2.63 13.47 1.97
N THR A 15 -3.41 13.89 0.96
CA THR A 15 -4.63 13.20 0.54
C THR A 15 -4.33 11.77 0.05
N CYS A 16 -3.35 11.62 -0.85
CA CYS A 16 -2.93 10.33 -1.35
C CYS A 16 -2.41 9.42 -0.23
N SER A 17 -1.62 9.98 0.69
CA SER A 17 -1.11 9.24 1.85
C SER A 17 -2.22 8.75 2.77
N ALA A 18 -3.23 9.58 3.04
CA ALA A 18 -4.38 9.20 3.83
C ALA A 18 -5.18 8.05 3.17
N ILE A 19 -5.43 8.13 1.86
CA ILE A 19 -6.10 7.05 1.10
C ILE A 19 -5.31 5.75 1.19
N LEU A 20 -4.00 5.80 1.01
CA LEU A 20 -3.13 4.62 1.07
C LEU A 20 -3.03 4.04 2.50
N ALA A 21 -3.01 4.87 3.53
CA ALA A 21 -3.04 4.43 4.92
C ALA A 21 -4.35 3.68 5.23
N ILE A 22 -5.49 4.23 4.82
CA ILE A 22 -6.80 3.55 4.96
C ILE A 22 -6.79 2.22 4.21
N LYS A 23 -6.27 2.19 2.98
CA LYS A 23 -6.13 0.96 2.19
C LYS A 23 -5.29 -0.09 2.91
N MET A 24 -4.17 0.27 3.53
CA MET A 24 -3.34 -0.65 4.32
C MET A 24 -4.11 -1.23 5.52
N LEU A 25 -4.85 -0.39 6.24
CA LEU A 25 -5.71 -0.84 7.35
C LEU A 25 -6.78 -1.84 6.87
N LEU A 26 -7.43 -1.56 5.73
CA LEU A 26 -8.41 -2.47 5.13
C LEU A 26 -7.78 -3.80 4.70
N THR A 27 -6.55 -3.80 4.18
CA THR A 27 -5.81 -5.02 3.82
C THR A 27 -5.51 -5.87 5.05
N GLY A 28 -5.06 -5.25 6.15
CA GLY A 28 -4.85 -5.94 7.43
C GLY A 28 -6.13 -6.53 8.01
N THR A 29 -7.22 -5.76 7.99
CA THR A 29 -8.56 -6.22 8.40
C THR A 29 -9.03 -7.40 7.54
N TYR A 30 -8.84 -7.34 6.23
CA TYR A 30 -9.16 -8.45 5.33
C TYR A 30 -8.42 -9.73 5.71
N THR A 31 -7.13 -9.64 6.02
CA THR A 31 -6.34 -10.79 6.48
C THR A 31 -6.92 -11.40 7.77
N SER A 32 -7.24 -10.56 8.74
CA SER A 32 -7.86 -10.99 10.00
C SER A 32 -9.22 -11.66 9.78
N VAL A 33 -10.06 -11.10 8.91
CA VAL A 33 -11.36 -11.70 8.54
C VAL A 33 -11.18 -13.07 7.90
N GLN A 34 -10.17 -13.25 7.02
CA GLN A 34 -9.91 -14.56 6.42
C GLN A 34 -9.48 -15.62 7.47
N ARG A 35 -8.65 -15.24 8.46
CA ARG A 35 -8.30 -16.12 9.57
C ARG A 35 -9.54 -16.56 10.38
N MET A 36 -10.40 -15.61 10.71
CA MET A 36 -11.64 -15.91 11.43
C MET A 36 -12.59 -16.79 10.65
N ARG A 37 -12.70 -16.61 9.32
CA ARG A 37 -13.55 -17.41 8.45
C ARG A 37 -13.04 -18.85 8.29
N THR A 38 -11.75 -19.01 8.13
CA THR A 38 -11.13 -20.33 7.95
C THR A 38 -10.94 -21.09 9.26
N LYS A 39 -11.05 -20.39 10.41
CA LYS A 39 -10.76 -20.95 11.74
C LYS A 39 -9.38 -21.64 11.81
N SER A 40 -8.42 -21.18 11.01
CA SER A 40 -7.06 -21.73 10.93
C SER A 40 -6.06 -20.70 11.42
N PHE A 41 -5.26 -21.09 12.41
CA PHE A 41 -4.32 -20.23 13.11
C PHE A 41 -2.95 -20.91 13.20
N VAL A 42 -1.90 -20.13 13.02
CA VAL A 42 -0.50 -20.57 13.20
C VAL A 42 0.02 -20.25 14.60
N ASN A 43 -0.75 -19.49 15.39
CA ASN A 43 -0.45 -19.21 16.80
C ASN A 43 -1.38 -20.05 17.68
N SER A 44 -0.81 -20.80 18.63
CA SER A 44 -1.59 -21.66 19.51
C SER A 44 -2.54 -20.89 20.44
N GLU A 45 -2.17 -19.65 20.81
CA GLU A 45 -2.99 -18.75 21.61
C GLU A 45 -4.26 -18.34 20.87
N ASP A 46 -4.11 -17.97 19.59
CA ASP A 46 -5.23 -17.55 18.73
C ASP A 46 -6.17 -18.73 18.50
N ALA A 47 -5.62 -19.92 18.21
CA ALA A 47 -6.41 -21.13 18.01
C ALA A 47 -7.27 -21.47 19.24
N LYS A 48 -6.72 -21.31 20.45
CA LYS A 48 -7.45 -21.53 21.70
C LYS A 48 -8.50 -20.43 21.93
N ALA A 49 -8.13 -19.14 21.77
CA ALA A 49 -9.01 -18.01 22.01
C ALA A 49 -10.24 -18.00 21.09
N PHE A 50 -10.05 -18.35 19.81
CA PHE A 50 -11.10 -18.32 18.79
C PHE A 50 -11.70 -19.68 18.44
N GLN A 51 -11.39 -20.72 19.23
CA GLN A 51 -11.89 -22.09 19.05
C GLN A 51 -11.68 -22.60 17.61
N GLY A 52 -10.45 -22.41 17.12
CA GLY A 52 -10.04 -22.79 15.77
C GLY A 52 -8.98 -23.89 15.77
N ASN A 53 -8.54 -24.25 14.58
CA ASN A 53 -7.53 -25.27 14.36
C ASN A 53 -6.13 -24.64 14.40
N PHE A 54 -5.22 -25.23 15.16
CA PHE A 54 -3.80 -24.90 15.12
C PHE A 54 -3.14 -25.68 13.98
N GLY A 55 -2.31 -25.00 13.19
CA GLY A 55 -1.51 -25.61 12.12
C GLY A 55 -0.17 -24.92 11.98
N GLU A 56 0.85 -25.65 11.52
CA GLU A 56 2.19 -25.10 11.29
C GLU A 56 2.25 -24.14 10.09
N GLN A 57 1.27 -24.23 9.19
CA GLN A 57 1.20 -23.41 7.98
C GLN A 57 -0.12 -22.66 7.89
N GLU A 58 -0.03 -21.44 7.33
CA GLU A 58 -1.22 -20.65 7.05
C GLU A 58 -2.14 -21.33 6.04
N HIS A 59 -3.43 -21.25 6.29
CA HIS A 59 -4.44 -21.64 5.30
C HIS A 59 -4.21 -20.92 3.96
N PRO A 60 -4.34 -21.56 2.78
CA PRO A 60 -4.02 -20.94 1.48
C PRO A 60 -4.66 -19.56 1.24
N VAL A 61 -5.91 -19.35 1.69
CA VAL A 61 -6.62 -18.08 1.58
C VAL A 61 -5.97 -17.00 2.46
N VAL A 62 -5.56 -17.35 3.68
CA VAL A 62 -4.87 -16.45 4.60
C VAL A 62 -3.47 -16.14 4.06
N ALA A 63 -2.75 -17.13 3.58
CA ALA A 63 -1.44 -16.95 2.94
C ALA A 63 -1.52 -16.03 1.72
N HIS A 64 -2.61 -16.09 0.94
CA HIS A 64 -2.85 -15.14 -0.16
C HIS A 64 -3.06 -13.71 0.35
N ALA A 65 -3.90 -13.51 1.37
CA ALA A 65 -4.13 -12.20 1.99
C ALA A 65 -2.84 -11.60 2.57
N LEU A 66 -2.01 -12.41 3.22
CA LEU A 66 -0.70 -12.01 3.73
C LEU A 66 0.27 -11.58 2.62
N ARG A 67 0.27 -12.23 1.44
CA ARG A 67 1.09 -11.78 0.30
C ARG A 67 0.66 -10.41 -0.21
N ILE A 68 -0.63 -10.11 -0.20
CA ILE A 68 -1.15 -8.76 -0.57
C ILE A 68 -0.68 -7.74 0.46
N GLN A 69 -0.86 -8.03 1.75
CA GLN A 69 -0.44 -7.15 2.85
C GLN A 69 1.07 -6.90 2.83
N ARG A 70 1.88 -7.92 2.61
CA ARG A 70 3.33 -7.78 2.48
C ARG A 70 3.74 -6.88 1.32
N ASN A 71 3.10 -7.03 0.16
CA ASN A 71 3.34 -6.15 -0.99
C ASN A 71 3.01 -4.68 -0.67
N ASP A 72 1.96 -4.42 0.10
CA ASP A 72 1.64 -3.07 0.56
C ASP A 72 2.73 -2.51 1.48
N LEU A 73 3.19 -3.31 2.45
CA LEU A 73 4.24 -2.92 3.40
C LEU A 73 5.60 -2.69 2.73
N GLU A 74 5.88 -3.35 1.62
CA GLU A 74 7.11 -3.16 0.85
C GLU A 74 7.10 -1.87 0.00
N ASN A 75 5.93 -1.40 -0.43
CA ASN A 75 5.83 -0.32 -1.42
C ASN A 75 5.26 1.00 -0.87
N ILE A 76 4.20 0.93 -0.06
CA ILE A 76 3.50 2.15 0.39
C ILE A 76 4.35 2.98 1.37
N PRO A 77 5.10 2.40 2.32
CA PRO A 77 6.00 3.18 3.17
C PRO A 77 7.10 3.91 2.39
N LEU A 78 7.59 3.34 1.28
CA LEU A 78 8.55 4.03 0.40
C LEU A 78 7.92 5.29 -0.20
N PHE A 79 6.66 5.21 -0.64
CA PHE A 79 5.93 6.37 -1.13
C PHE A 79 5.76 7.44 -0.04
N PHE A 80 5.45 7.05 1.21
CA PHE A 80 5.32 8.02 2.29
C PHE A 80 6.62 8.78 2.52
N VAL A 81 7.77 8.11 2.48
CA VAL A 81 9.08 8.77 2.68
C VAL A 81 9.47 9.59 1.46
N ILE A 82 9.55 8.97 0.29
CA ILE A 82 10.03 9.63 -0.93
C ILE A 82 9.07 10.73 -1.39
N GLY A 83 7.76 10.50 -1.32
CA GLY A 83 6.75 11.50 -1.66
C GLY A 83 6.78 12.72 -0.75
N LEU A 84 7.02 12.53 0.56
CA LEU A 84 7.19 13.63 1.49
C LEU A 84 8.44 14.45 1.16
N ILE A 85 9.59 13.79 0.97
CA ILE A 85 10.85 14.48 0.62
C ILE A 85 10.66 15.24 -0.69
N TYR A 86 10.05 14.63 -1.70
CA TYR A 86 9.80 15.22 -3.01
C TYR A 86 9.01 16.54 -2.92
N VAL A 87 7.98 16.56 -2.11
CA VAL A 87 7.16 17.77 -1.91
C VAL A 87 7.92 18.83 -1.10
N LEU A 88 8.70 18.42 -0.10
CA LEU A 88 9.52 19.36 0.71
C LEU A 88 10.69 19.94 -0.06
N ASP A 89 11.20 19.24 -1.06
CA ASP A 89 12.24 19.68 -1.99
C ASP A 89 11.74 20.71 -3.03
N GLY A 90 10.48 21.12 -2.96
CA GLY A 90 9.92 22.19 -3.78
C GLY A 90 9.30 21.73 -5.10
N ALA A 91 8.92 20.46 -5.19
CA ALA A 91 8.26 19.92 -6.39
C ALA A 91 7.00 20.73 -6.77
N SER A 92 6.80 20.96 -8.08
CA SER A 92 5.62 21.66 -8.58
C SER A 92 4.32 20.93 -8.24
N ALA A 93 3.22 21.68 -8.08
CA ALA A 93 1.91 21.10 -7.80
C ALA A 93 1.47 20.09 -8.88
N SER A 94 1.76 20.37 -10.15
CA SER A 94 1.42 19.48 -11.26
C SER A 94 2.22 18.19 -11.27
N ALA A 95 3.54 18.25 -11.02
CA ALA A 95 4.37 17.05 -10.93
C ALA A 95 4.01 16.20 -9.71
N SER A 96 3.79 16.83 -8.56
CA SER A 96 3.33 16.14 -7.34
C SER A 96 1.98 15.46 -7.56
N ALA A 97 1.03 16.14 -8.21
CA ALA A 97 -0.26 15.54 -8.55
C ALA A 97 -0.09 14.34 -9.49
N ALA A 98 0.73 14.46 -10.53
CA ALA A 98 0.97 13.37 -11.48
C ALA A 98 1.54 12.14 -10.78
N TYR A 99 2.61 12.27 -10.01
CA TYR A 99 3.24 11.12 -9.34
C TYR A 99 2.38 10.54 -8.21
N CYS A 100 1.83 11.40 -7.32
CA CYS A 100 1.08 10.92 -6.17
C CYS A 100 -0.21 10.21 -6.59
N TRP A 101 -0.97 10.76 -7.52
CA TRP A 101 -2.18 10.11 -8.00
C TRP A 101 -1.89 8.86 -8.83
N THR A 102 -0.87 8.89 -9.69
CA THR A 102 -0.48 7.69 -10.46
C THR A 102 -0.11 6.54 -9.52
N PHE A 103 0.71 6.81 -8.50
CA PHE A 103 1.04 5.79 -7.50
C PHE A 103 -0.20 5.30 -6.76
N THR A 104 -1.02 6.21 -6.24
CA THR A 104 -2.21 5.86 -5.46
C THR A 104 -3.19 5.01 -6.26
N ILE A 105 -3.52 5.42 -7.49
CA ILE A 105 -4.41 4.67 -8.38
C ILE A 105 -3.82 3.30 -8.71
N ALA A 106 -2.53 3.25 -9.04
CA ALA A 106 -1.84 1.99 -9.32
C ALA A 106 -1.91 1.01 -8.12
N ARG A 107 -1.77 1.50 -6.88
CA ARG A 107 -1.87 0.68 -5.67
C ARG A 107 -3.29 0.21 -5.36
N LEU A 108 -4.30 1.03 -5.62
CA LEU A 108 -5.71 0.64 -5.48
C LEU A 108 -6.09 -0.43 -6.53
N LEU A 109 -5.72 -0.21 -7.79
CA LEU A 109 -5.95 -1.19 -8.86
C LEU A 109 -5.17 -2.48 -8.61
N HIS A 110 -3.89 -2.38 -8.19
CA HIS A 110 -3.09 -3.55 -7.83
C HIS A 110 -3.77 -4.40 -6.75
N TRP A 111 -4.36 -3.79 -5.74
CA TRP A 111 -5.09 -4.50 -4.68
C TRP A 111 -6.29 -5.26 -5.25
N ILE A 112 -7.10 -4.62 -6.10
CA ILE A 112 -8.29 -5.24 -6.73
C ILE A 112 -7.87 -6.44 -7.60
N VAL A 113 -6.89 -6.24 -8.50
CA VAL A 113 -6.44 -7.31 -9.41
C VAL A 113 -5.72 -8.44 -8.67
N TYR A 114 -5.05 -8.13 -7.55
CA TYR A 114 -4.39 -9.15 -6.72
C TYR A 114 -5.43 -10.02 -6.01
N LEU A 115 -6.47 -9.42 -5.42
CA LEU A 115 -7.59 -10.13 -4.79
C LEU A 115 -8.27 -11.11 -5.76
N ASN A 116 -8.36 -10.72 -7.04
CA ASN A 116 -9.02 -11.50 -8.10
C ASN A 116 -8.07 -12.39 -8.91
N HIS A 117 -6.79 -12.54 -8.49
CA HIS A 117 -5.78 -13.38 -9.16
C HIS A 117 -5.52 -13.03 -10.63
N LEU A 118 -5.73 -11.76 -11.05
CA LEU A 118 -5.65 -11.33 -12.45
C LEU A 118 -4.20 -11.02 -12.86
N GLN A 119 -3.63 -11.88 -13.72
CA GLN A 119 -2.38 -11.63 -14.45
C GLN A 119 -2.75 -11.35 -15.94
N PRO A 120 -2.00 -10.47 -16.62
CA PRO A 120 -0.77 -9.75 -16.22
C PRO A 120 -1.02 -8.41 -15.52
N TRP A 121 -2.27 -8.03 -15.28
CA TRP A 121 -2.65 -6.71 -14.74
C TRP A 121 -1.98 -6.39 -13.39
N ARG A 122 -1.79 -7.40 -12.55
CA ARG A 122 -1.08 -7.25 -11.29
C ARG A 122 0.36 -6.74 -11.50
N ALA A 123 1.09 -7.31 -12.47
CA ALA A 123 2.45 -6.87 -12.79
C ALA A 123 2.46 -5.45 -13.35
N ILE A 124 1.53 -5.11 -14.23
CA ILE A 124 1.41 -3.77 -14.81
C ILE A 124 1.18 -2.72 -13.72
N CYS A 125 0.19 -2.92 -12.85
CA CYS A 125 -0.08 -2.01 -11.75
C CYS A 125 1.12 -1.88 -10.79
N TYR A 126 1.84 -2.97 -10.53
CA TYR A 126 3.07 -2.93 -9.73
C TYR A 126 4.13 -2.03 -10.37
N PHE A 127 4.43 -2.23 -11.67
CA PHE A 127 5.45 -1.45 -12.37
C PHE A 127 5.08 0.04 -12.51
N VAL A 128 3.82 0.37 -12.73
CA VAL A 128 3.36 1.77 -12.75
C VAL A 128 3.62 2.46 -11.41
N GLY A 129 3.30 1.80 -10.30
CA GLY A 129 3.60 2.33 -8.97
C GLY A 129 5.11 2.43 -8.71
N TYR A 130 5.89 1.40 -9.07
CA TYR A 130 7.34 1.41 -8.95
C TYR A 130 7.98 2.58 -9.70
N LEU A 131 7.58 2.80 -10.96
CA LEU A 131 8.10 3.91 -11.78
C LEU A 131 7.75 5.28 -11.22
N SER A 132 6.60 5.43 -10.54
CA SER A 132 6.22 6.68 -9.88
C SER A 132 7.17 7.03 -8.74
N ILE A 133 7.51 6.06 -7.87
CA ILE A 133 8.48 6.27 -6.78
C ILE A 133 9.88 6.55 -7.35
N LEU A 134 10.30 5.74 -8.34
CA LEU A 134 11.62 5.92 -8.98
C LEU A 134 11.73 7.29 -9.62
N GLY A 135 10.69 7.77 -10.31
CA GLY A 135 10.67 9.10 -10.92
C GLY A 135 10.82 10.22 -9.90
N MET A 136 10.09 10.16 -8.77
CA MET A 136 10.27 11.12 -7.67
C MET A 136 11.70 11.07 -7.10
N ALA A 137 12.22 9.87 -6.84
CA ALA A 137 13.57 9.70 -6.29
C ALA A 137 14.65 10.25 -7.22
N VAL A 138 14.55 10.00 -8.53
CA VAL A 138 15.48 10.55 -9.53
C VAL A 138 15.41 12.08 -9.57
N GLN A 139 14.22 12.68 -9.52
CA GLN A 139 14.08 14.14 -9.51
C GLN A 139 14.70 14.77 -8.24
N ILE A 140 14.54 14.16 -7.07
CA ILE A 140 15.20 14.61 -5.82
C ILE A 140 16.73 14.56 -5.95
N ILE A 141 17.29 13.54 -6.62
CA ILE A 141 18.76 13.42 -6.78
C ILE A 141 19.30 14.48 -7.76
N LEU A 142 18.48 14.91 -8.72
CA LEU A 142 18.88 15.87 -9.77
C LEU A 142 18.55 17.33 -9.44
N SER A 143 17.80 17.59 -8.35
CA SER A 143 17.52 18.94 -7.85
C SER A 143 18.72 19.51 -7.12
#